data_a7c7a6cec264c8833a39a3b8d8adb216
#
_entry.id   a7c7a6cec264c8833a39a3b8d8adb216
#
_cell.length_a   1.000
_cell.length_b   1.000
_cell.length_c   1.000
_cell.angle_alpha   90.00
_cell.angle_beta   90.00
_cell.angle_gamma   90.00
#
_symmetry.space_group_name_H-M   'P 1'
#
loop_
_entity.id
_entity.type
_entity.pdbx_description
1 polymer ?
#
loop_
_entity_poly.entity_id
_entity_poly.type
_entity_poly.pdbx_seq_one_letter_code
_entity_poly.pdbx_strand_id
1 'polypeptide(L)'
;LARSWRTSDDRLLIQSGENEAGVYASLREGERRKTVGVCLTKQAKKILLNDKPCRKLSELSSAVNVLVFAPEDVSLFLGGPGERRSCFDVALSKANPEYFALISSYSKLLRQRNLALKAERVDEDLLRVYDEQMASYEAPIILARRAYVDSLNSILPILLSRLRGEKASCELV
;
A
#
# COMPACT_ATOMS: atom_id res chain seq x y z
N LEU A 1 -1.72 3.66 -5.70
CA LEU A 1 -2.24 4.57 -6.72
C LEU A 1 -1.17 5.60 -7.11
N ALA A 2 -1.16 6.03 -8.39
CA ALA A 2 -0.20 6.98 -8.95
C ALA A 2 1.29 6.57 -8.79
N ARG A 3 1.58 5.29 -8.78
CA ARG A 3 2.93 4.70 -8.77
C ARG A 3 3.01 3.58 -9.79
N SER A 4 4.13 3.46 -10.49
CA SER A 4 4.41 2.28 -11.29
C SER A 4 4.76 1.10 -10.37
N TRP A 5 4.38 -0.12 -10.75
CA TRP A 5 4.86 -1.34 -10.11
C TRP A 5 6.19 -1.82 -10.68
N ARG A 6 6.59 -1.29 -11.87
CA ARG A 6 7.81 -1.70 -12.57
C ARG A 6 9.04 -0.88 -12.20
N THR A 7 8.83 0.39 -11.81
CA THR A 7 9.94 1.29 -11.46
C THR A 7 9.52 2.29 -10.38
N SER A 8 10.47 2.63 -9.52
CA SER A 8 10.32 3.73 -8.56
C SER A 8 10.71 5.09 -9.15
N ASP A 9 11.37 5.13 -10.32
CA ASP A 9 11.75 6.35 -11.01
C ASP A 9 10.71 6.69 -12.09
N ASP A 10 9.86 7.66 -11.81
CA ASP A 10 8.79 8.10 -12.71
C ASP A 10 9.33 8.64 -14.06
N ARG A 11 10.59 9.07 -14.14
CA ARG A 11 11.23 9.57 -15.38
C ARG A 11 11.37 8.47 -16.44
N LEU A 12 11.53 7.22 -15.99
CA LEU A 12 11.61 6.06 -16.88
C LEU A 12 10.28 5.70 -17.55
N LEU A 13 9.18 6.33 -17.14
CA LEU A 13 7.86 6.16 -17.75
C LEU A 13 7.63 7.14 -18.91
N ILE A 14 8.54 8.10 -19.09
CA ILE A 14 8.48 9.05 -20.21
C ILE A 14 9.23 8.44 -21.39
N GLN A 15 8.60 8.43 -22.55
CA GLN A 15 9.19 7.91 -23.79
C GLN A 15 10.50 8.65 -24.11
N SER A 16 11.48 7.92 -24.60
CA SER A 16 12.77 8.51 -25.01
C SER A 16 12.56 9.57 -26.06
N GLY A 17 13.14 10.75 -25.86
CA GLY A 17 12.94 11.93 -26.73
C GLY A 17 11.81 12.85 -26.29
N GLU A 18 10.86 12.39 -25.45
CA GLU A 18 9.75 13.20 -24.96
C GLU A 18 10.07 13.91 -23.64
N ASN A 19 9.30 14.94 -23.31
CA ASN A 19 9.44 15.72 -22.08
C ASN A 19 8.38 15.39 -21.03
N GLU A 20 7.28 14.78 -21.47
CA GLU A 20 6.16 14.46 -20.60
C GLU A 20 5.48 13.15 -21.00
N ALA A 21 4.75 12.57 -20.10
CA ALA A 21 3.87 11.44 -20.30
C ALA A 21 2.58 11.62 -19.50
N GLY A 22 1.49 11.03 -19.97
CA GLY A 22 0.20 11.11 -19.30
C GLY A 22 -0.57 9.81 -19.38
N VAL A 23 -1.25 9.47 -18.29
CA VAL A 23 -2.21 8.37 -18.22
C VAL A 23 -3.53 8.93 -17.71
N TYR A 24 -4.60 8.69 -18.46
CA TYR A 24 -5.94 9.18 -18.15
C TYR A 24 -6.92 8.03 -18.15
N ALA A 25 -7.83 8.02 -17.18
CA ALA A 25 -8.91 7.07 -17.08
C ALA A 25 -10.23 7.79 -16.86
N SER A 26 -11.26 7.32 -17.57
CA SER A 26 -12.64 7.75 -17.34
C SER A 26 -13.39 6.57 -16.70
N LEU A 27 -13.96 6.82 -15.54
CA LEU A 27 -14.66 5.83 -14.72
C LEU A 27 -16.14 6.19 -14.68
N ARG A 28 -17.00 5.20 -14.73
CA ARG A 28 -18.44 5.36 -14.62
C ARG A 28 -18.96 4.54 -13.45
N GLU A 29 -19.69 5.18 -12.55
CA GLU A 29 -20.35 4.57 -11.40
C GLU A 29 -21.83 4.97 -11.43
N GLY A 30 -22.67 4.10 -11.99
CA GLY A 30 -24.04 4.43 -12.35
C GLY A 30 -24.07 5.55 -13.39
N GLU A 31 -24.73 6.67 -13.06
CA GLU A 31 -24.80 7.87 -13.90
C GLU A 31 -23.63 8.85 -13.67
N ARG A 32 -22.86 8.65 -12.62
CA ARG A 32 -21.74 9.54 -12.29
C ARG A 32 -20.51 9.16 -13.10
N ARG A 33 -19.88 10.16 -13.71
CA ARG A 33 -18.61 10.03 -14.41
C ARG A 33 -17.52 10.70 -13.58
N LYS A 34 -16.39 10.02 -13.43
CA LYS A 34 -15.17 10.54 -12.80
C LYS A 34 -14.02 10.43 -13.79
N THR A 35 -13.16 11.42 -13.85
CA THR A 35 -11.93 11.38 -14.63
C THR A 35 -10.73 11.42 -13.70
N VAL A 36 -9.73 10.58 -13.97
CA VAL A 36 -8.47 10.53 -13.24
C VAL A 36 -7.33 10.66 -14.23
N GLY A 37 -6.39 11.53 -13.97
CA GLY A 37 -5.20 11.72 -14.78
C GLY A 37 -3.93 11.71 -13.93
N VAL A 38 -2.87 11.19 -14.50
CA VAL A 38 -1.51 11.31 -13.96
C VAL A 38 -0.64 11.87 -15.07
N CYS A 39 -0.12 13.07 -14.89
CA CYS A 39 0.81 13.73 -15.80
C CYS A 39 2.21 13.69 -15.17
N LEU A 40 3.18 13.24 -15.93
CA LEU A 40 4.57 13.12 -15.54
C LEU A 40 5.41 14.07 -16.38
N THR A 41 6.30 14.79 -15.77
CA THR A 41 7.41 15.49 -16.42
C THR A 41 8.73 15.04 -15.79
N LYS A 42 9.85 15.41 -16.39
CA LYS A 42 11.18 15.09 -15.81
C LYS A 42 11.39 15.65 -14.39
N GLN A 43 10.60 16.67 -13.99
CA GLN A 43 10.78 17.38 -12.72
C GLN A 43 9.58 17.23 -11.78
N ALA A 44 8.40 16.89 -12.29
CA ALA A 44 7.17 16.91 -11.51
C ALA A 44 6.18 15.84 -11.94
N LYS A 45 5.35 15.47 -10.97
CA LYS A 45 4.18 14.61 -11.15
C LYS A 45 2.94 15.35 -10.70
N LYS A 46 1.94 15.41 -11.56
CA LYS A 46 0.63 16.00 -11.26
C LYS A 46 -0.43 14.91 -11.32
N ILE A 47 -1.32 14.90 -10.34
CA ILE A 47 -2.47 14.01 -10.29
C ILE A 47 -3.71 14.87 -10.47
N LEU A 48 -4.61 14.45 -11.32
CA LEU A 48 -5.86 15.13 -11.63
C LEU A 48 -7.04 14.25 -11.22
N LEU A 49 -8.03 14.84 -10.59
CA LEU A 49 -9.32 14.23 -10.29
C LEU A 49 -10.42 15.18 -10.82
N ASN A 50 -11.22 14.70 -11.76
CA ASN A 50 -12.20 15.52 -12.48
C ASN A 50 -11.57 16.81 -13.04
N ASP A 51 -10.42 16.65 -13.72
CA ASP A 51 -9.61 17.70 -14.34
C ASP A 51 -9.05 18.77 -13.37
N LYS A 52 -9.21 18.55 -12.06
CA LYS A 52 -8.65 19.43 -11.02
C LYS A 52 -7.42 18.81 -10.38
N PRO A 53 -6.37 19.58 -10.07
CA PRO A 53 -5.21 19.06 -9.36
C PRO A 53 -5.57 18.47 -8.00
N CYS A 54 -5.20 17.22 -7.78
CA CYS A 54 -5.36 16.52 -6.53
C CYS A 54 -4.20 16.87 -5.60
N ARG A 55 -4.49 17.44 -4.45
CA ARG A 55 -3.44 17.88 -3.48
C ARG A 55 -2.98 16.77 -2.57
N LYS A 56 -3.83 15.78 -2.31
CA LYS A 56 -3.53 14.67 -1.40
C LYS A 56 -3.84 13.34 -2.08
N LEU A 57 -2.94 12.38 -1.95
CA LEU A 57 -3.14 11.00 -2.43
C LEU A 57 -4.37 10.33 -1.80
N SER A 58 -4.77 10.75 -0.61
CA SER A 58 -5.99 10.27 0.05
C SER A 58 -7.27 10.62 -0.71
N GLU A 59 -7.31 11.78 -1.38
CA GLU A 59 -8.45 12.18 -2.22
C GLU A 59 -8.61 11.22 -3.41
N LEU A 60 -7.48 10.85 -4.04
CA LEU A 60 -7.47 9.87 -5.11
C LEU A 60 -7.88 8.47 -4.63
N SER A 61 -7.37 8.03 -3.47
CA SER A 61 -7.70 6.72 -2.90
C SER A 61 -9.17 6.59 -2.53
N SER A 62 -9.79 7.69 -2.07
CA SER A 62 -11.23 7.71 -1.76
C SER A 62 -12.10 7.77 -3.03
N ALA A 63 -11.57 8.33 -4.12
CA ALA A 63 -12.31 8.50 -5.36
C ALA A 63 -12.28 7.26 -6.26
N VAL A 64 -11.20 6.46 -6.20
CA VAL A 64 -10.94 5.35 -7.13
C VAL A 64 -10.23 4.21 -6.45
N ASN A 65 -10.83 3.02 -6.52
CA ASN A 65 -10.16 1.77 -6.19
C ASN A 65 -9.52 1.18 -7.45
N VAL A 66 -8.22 0.92 -7.39
CA VAL A 66 -7.47 0.27 -8.46
C VAL A 66 -6.90 -1.03 -7.94
N LEU A 67 -7.22 -2.13 -8.60
CA LEU A 67 -6.59 -3.41 -8.42
C LEU A 67 -5.66 -3.65 -9.62
N VAL A 68 -4.42 -4.00 -9.34
CA VAL A 68 -3.46 -4.44 -10.34
C VAL A 68 -3.21 -5.92 -10.08
N PHE A 69 -3.23 -6.71 -11.13
CA PHE A 69 -2.79 -8.11 -11.11
C PHE A 69 -1.66 -8.25 -12.12
N ALA A 70 -0.50 -8.63 -11.64
CA ALA A 70 0.71 -8.77 -12.45
C ALA A 70 1.40 -10.11 -12.17
N PRO A 71 2.16 -10.68 -13.11
CA PRO A 71 2.89 -11.93 -12.88
C PRO A 71 3.82 -11.87 -11.68
N GLU A 72 4.35 -10.69 -11.37
CA GLU A 72 5.23 -10.42 -10.23
C GLU A 72 4.52 -10.58 -8.88
N ASP A 73 3.19 -10.54 -8.84
CA ASP A 73 2.40 -10.73 -7.59
C ASP A 73 2.57 -12.14 -7.01
N VAL A 74 3.05 -13.10 -7.80
CA VAL A 74 3.47 -14.43 -7.31
C VAL A 74 4.60 -14.30 -6.29
N SER A 75 5.41 -13.26 -6.36
CA SER A 75 6.48 -12.96 -5.39
C SER A 75 5.96 -12.76 -3.96
N LEU A 76 4.68 -12.43 -3.80
CA LEU A 76 4.02 -12.36 -2.49
C LEU A 76 4.21 -13.65 -1.69
N PHE A 77 4.16 -14.80 -2.37
CA PHE A 77 4.30 -16.12 -1.75
C PHE A 77 5.75 -16.59 -1.70
N LEU A 78 6.56 -16.16 -2.66
CA LEU A 78 7.98 -16.54 -2.78
C LEU A 78 8.90 -15.59 -2.01
N GLY A 79 8.44 -14.37 -1.74
CA GLY A 79 9.19 -13.33 -1.07
C GLY A 79 9.28 -13.47 0.44
N GLY A 80 10.03 -12.57 1.06
CA GLY A 80 10.24 -12.56 2.50
C GLY A 80 9.01 -12.13 3.32
N PRO A 81 9.05 -12.33 4.66
CA PRO A 81 7.95 -11.92 5.55
C PRO A 81 7.63 -10.42 5.48
N GLY A 82 8.62 -9.58 5.11
CA GLY A 82 8.44 -8.14 4.95
C GLY A 82 7.49 -7.79 3.81
N GLU A 83 7.61 -8.48 2.67
CA GLU A 83 6.76 -8.27 1.49
C GLU A 83 5.32 -8.70 1.77
N ARG A 84 5.14 -9.85 2.43
CA ARG A 84 3.81 -10.32 2.86
C ARG A 84 3.13 -9.32 3.79
N ARG A 85 3.84 -8.84 4.84
CA ARG A 85 3.29 -7.81 5.74
C ARG A 85 2.93 -6.53 4.99
N SER A 86 3.80 -6.08 4.09
CA SER A 86 3.55 -4.88 3.29
C SER A 86 2.28 -4.98 2.43
N CYS A 87 2.03 -6.15 1.84
CA CYS A 87 0.81 -6.39 1.07
C CYS A 87 -0.45 -6.23 1.94
N PHE A 88 -0.47 -6.86 3.12
CA PHE A 88 -1.58 -6.73 4.07
C PHE A 88 -1.75 -5.29 4.56
N ASP A 89 -0.64 -4.62 4.88
CA ASP A 89 -0.68 -3.23 5.36
C ASP A 89 -1.24 -2.27 4.30
N VAL A 90 -0.91 -2.49 3.03
CA VAL A 90 -1.48 -1.72 1.91
C VAL A 90 -2.98 -1.96 1.80
N ALA A 91 -3.43 -3.22 1.87
CA ALA A 91 -4.85 -3.56 1.78
C ALA A 91 -5.65 -2.96 2.95
N LEU A 92 -5.18 -3.17 4.19
CA LEU A 92 -5.79 -2.63 5.40
C LEU A 92 -5.82 -1.10 5.40
N SER A 93 -4.72 -0.44 4.99
CA SER A 93 -4.65 1.02 4.92
C SER A 93 -5.61 1.63 3.91
N LYS A 94 -5.95 0.90 2.83
CA LYS A 94 -6.97 1.33 1.87
C LYS A 94 -8.38 1.23 2.45
N ALA A 95 -8.64 0.20 3.25
CA ALA A 95 -9.94 -0.07 3.83
C ALA A 95 -10.20 0.76 5.10
N ASN A 96 -9.15 1.09 5.86
CA ASN A 96 -9.26 1.72 7.17
C ASN A 96 -8.24 2.86 7.34
N PRO A 97 -8.68 4.14 7.34
CA PRO A 97 -7.80 5.29 7.57
C PRO A 97 -7.13 5.30 8.95
N GLU A 98 -7.77 4.74 9.98
CA GLU A 98 -7.19 4.64 11.31
C GLU A 98 -6.00 3.68 11.31
N TYR A 99 -6.14 2.53 10.63
CA TYR A 99 -5.02 1.62 10.44
C TYR A 99 -3.86 2.28 9.70
N PHE A 100 -4.15 3.07 8.67
CA PHE A 100 -3.11 3.84 7.96
C PHE A 100 -2.36 4.79 8.89
N ALA A 101 -3.05 5.48 9.80
CA ALA A 101 -2.43 6.37 10.78
C ALA A 101 -1.53 5.59 11.76
N LEU A 102 -2.02 4.43 12.26
CA LEU A 102 -1.26 3.56 13.16
C LEU A 102 0.04 3.05 12.52
N ILE A 103 -0.04 2.45 11.33
CA ILE A 103 1.14 1.89 10.65
C ILE A 103 2.13 2.98 10.22
N SER A 104 1.65 4.16 9.87
CA SER A 104 2.50 5.31 9.54
C SER A 104 3.28 5.80 10.76
N SER A 105 2.62 5.92 11.92
CA SER A 105 3.25 6.33 13.19
C SER A 105 4.27 5.29 13.66
N TYR A 106 3.89 4.02 13.66
CA TYR A 106 4.79 2.92 13.98
C TYR A 106 6.04 2.90 13.09
N SER A 107 5.87 3.03 11.78
CA SER A 107 6.99 3.03 10.83
C SER A 107 7.93 4.22 11.01
N LYS A 108 7.41 5.36 11.46
CA LYS A 108 8.23 6.54 11.80
C LYS A 108 9.07 6.29 13.05
N LEU A 109 8.44 5.76 14.12
CA LEU A 109 9.14 5.43 15.36
C LEU A 109 10.20 4.35 15.14
N LEU A 110 9.87 3.29 14.40
CA LEU A 110 10.81 2.23 14.06
C LEU A 110 12.05 2.76 13.34
N ARG A 111 11.88 3.70 12.43
CA ARG A 111 13.03 4.35 11.77
C ARG A 111 13.88 5.16 12.75
N GLN A 112 13.25 5.92 13.65
CA GLN A 112 13.95 6.71 14.67
C GLN A 112 14.71 5.82 15.63
N ARG A 113 14.08 4.74 16.12
CA ARG A 113 14.71 3.73 16.95
C ARG A 113 15.93 3.09 16.27
N ASN A 114 15.78 2.69 15.02
CA ASN A 114 16.86 2.10 14.26
C ASN A 114 18.02 3.06 13.99
N LEU A 115 17.75 4.36 13.90
CA LEU A 115 18.79 5.39 13.81
C LEU A 115 19.50 5.56 15.18
N ALA A 116 18.76 5.58 16.29
CA ALA A 116 19.33 5.68 17.62
C ALA A 116 20.27 4.48 17.94
N LEU A 117 19.89 3.28 17.48
CA LEU A 117 20.72 2.07 17.61
C LEU A 117 22.05 2.12 16.81
N LYS A 118 22.12 2.97 15.79
CA LYS A 118 23.34 3.14 14.97
C LYS A 118 24.25 4.27 15.45
N ALA A 119 23.86 4.98 16.50
CA ALA A 119 24.69 6.02 17.08
C ALA A 119 25.95 5.41 17.70
N GLU A 120 27.06 6.15 17.70
CA GLU A 120 28.31 5.72 18.34
C GLU A 120 28.13 5.42 19.84
N ARG A 121 27.26 6.17 20.48
CA ARG A 121 26.84 5.93 21.87
C ARG A 121 25.32 5.75 21.91
N VAL A 122 24.90 4.57 22.27
CA VAL A 122 23.49 4.23 22.39
C VAL A 122 22.93 4.78 23.70
N ASP A 123 21.82 5.50 23.60
CA ASP A 123 21.05 6.01 24.73
C ASP A 123 19.93 5.02 25.06
N GLU A 124 20.09 4.25 26.12
CA GLU A 124 19.14 3.21 26.53
C GLU A 124 17.80 3.78 27.01
N ASP A 125 17.80 4.95 27.66
CA ASP A 125 16.58 5.59 28.12
C ASP A 125 15.74 6.09 26.93
N LEU A 126 16.40 6.63 25.93
CA LEU A 126 15.73 7.00 24.68
C LEU A 126 15.15 5.77 23.96
N LEU A 127 15.87 4.65 23.93
CA LEU A 127 15.36 3.41 23.33
C LEU A 127 14.14 2.89 24.08
N ARG A 128 14.12 2.95 25.40
CA ARG A 128 12.98 2.57 26.22
C ARG A 128 11.74 3.39 25.90
N VAL A 129 11.90 4.69 25.73
CA VAL A 129 10.78 5.59 25.32
C VAL A 129 10.23 5.18 23.95
N TYR A 130 11.11 4.86 22.98
CA TYR A 130 10.65 4.36 21.68
C TYR A 130 9.93 3.01 21.80
N ASP A 131 10.44 2.09 22.60
CA ASP A 131 9.85 0.75 22.77
C ASP A 131 8.45 0.84 23.42
N GLU A 132 8.27 1.67 24.44
CA GLU A 132 6.97 1.92 25.06
C GLU A 132 5.96 2.52 24.07
N GLN A 133 6.38 3.51 23.29
CA GLN A 133 5.52 4.10 22.27
C GLN A 133 5.18 3.11 21.15
N MET A 134 6.14 2.33 20.69
CA MET A 134 5.93 1.31 19.66
C MET A 134 4.95 0.24 20.13
N ALA A 135 5.06 -0.23 21.37
CA ALA A 135 4.15 -1.22 21.94
C ALA A 135 2.68 -0.77 21.89
N SER A 136 2.42 0.52 22.09
CA SER A 136 1.04 1.06 21.98
C SER A 136 0.44 0.98 20.58
N TYR A 137 1.27 1.00 19.53
CA TYR A 137 0.84 0.84 18.13
C TYR A 137 0.83 -0.63 17.68
N GLU A 138 1.71 -1.47 18.23
CA GLU A 138 1.84 -2.86 17.79
C GLU A 138 0.58 -3.69 18.05
N ALA A 139 0.01 -3.59 19.24
CA ALA A 139 -1.16 -4.38 19.61
C ALA A 139 -2.36 -4.16 18.62
N PRO A 140 -2.82 -2.93 18.35
CA PRO A 140 -3.89 -2.72 17.38
C PRO A 140 -3.50 -3.11 15.95
N ILE A 141 -2.23 -2.97 15.53
CA ILE A 141 -1.77 -3.42 14.21
C ILE A 141 -1.87 -4.94 14.10
N ILE A 142 -1.40 -5.68 15.11
CA ILE A 142 -1.44 -7.15 15.13
C ILE A 142 -2.88 -7.64 15.10
N LEU A 143 -3.77 -7.05 15.91
CA LEU A 143 -5.18 -7.41 15.94
C LEU A 143 -5.87 -7.16 14.59
N ALA A 144 -5.61 -6.03 13.96
CA ALA A 144 -6.18 -5.73 12.65
C ALA A 144 -5.68 -6.70 11.56
N ARG A 145 -4.39 -7.05 11.55
CA ARG A 145 -3.84 -8.04 10.62
C ARG A 145 -4.45 -9.42 10.83
N ARG A 146 -4.60 -9.86 12.09
CA ARG A 146 -5.23 -11.15 12.42
C ARG A 146 -6.68 -11.20 11.95
N ALA A 147 -7.48 -10.19 12.28
CA ALA A 147 -8.88 -10.10 11.82
C ALA A 147 -8.99 -10.11 10.29
N TYR A 148 -8.03 -9.50 9.59
CA TYR A 148 -7.98 -9.52 8.13
C TYR A 148 -7.66 -10.91 7.59
N VAL A 149 -6.69 -11.61 8.16
CA VAL A 149 -6.35 -13.00 7.81
C VAL A 149 -7.56 -13.92 8.03
N ASP A 150 -8.24 -13.81 9.17
CA ASP A 150 -9.45 -14.58 9.47
C ASP A 150 -10.56 -14.32 8.42
N SER A 151 -10.75 -13.07 8.04
CA SER A 151 -11.67 -12.69 6.97
C SER A 151 -11.29 -13.31 5.63
N LEU A 152 -10.01 -13.31 5.26
CA LEU A 152 -9.53 -13.94 4.03
C LEU A 152 -9.72 -15.45 4.07
N ASN A 153 -9.42 -16.11 5.19
CA ASN A 153 -9.58 -17.56 5.36
C ASN A 153 -11.03 -18.02 5.20
N SER A 154 -12.00 -17.16 5.50
CA SER A 154 -13.42 -17.46 5.24
C SER A 154 -13.79 -17.45 3.76
N ILE A 155 -13.05 -16.76 2.91
CA ILE A 155 -13.40 -16.52 1.50
C ILE A 155 -12.50 -17.33 0.54
N LEU A 156 -11.21 -17.44 0.87
CA LEU A 156 -10.20 -18.03 -0.01
C LEU A 156 -10.52 -19.46 -0.48
N PRO A 157 -10.98 -20.39 0.38
CA PRO A 157 -11.32 -21.75 -0.08
C PRO A 157 -12.43 -21.75 -1.13
N ILE A 158 -13.41 -20.84 -1.01
CA ILE A 158 -14.52 -20.71 -1.95
C ILE A 158 -14.00 -20.21 -3.30
N LEU A 159 -13.17 -19.16 -3.29
CA LEU A 159 -12.58 -18.59 -4.49
C LEU A 159 -11.65 -19.59 -5.19
N LEU A 160 -10.82 -20.28 -4.43
CA LEU A 160 -9.90 -21.29 -4.96
C LEU A 160 -10.65 -22.45 -5.61
N SER A 161 -11.71 -22.93 -4.95
CA SER A 161 -12.55 -24.01 -5.51
C SER A 161 -13.20 -23.59 -6.83
N ARG A 162 -13.66 -22.33 -6.94
CA ARG A 162 -14.20 -21.78 -8.19
C ARG A 162 -13.17 -21.69 -9.31
N LEU A 163 -11.95 -21.28 -8.98
CA LEU A 163 -10.86 -21.15 -9.96
C LEU A 163 -10.38 -22.51 -10.47
N ARG A 164 -10.33 -23.52 -9.60
CA ARG A 164 -9.88 -24.87 -9.97
C ARG A 164 -10.97 -25.73 -10.60
N GLY A 165 -12.23 -25.37 -10.43
CA GLY A 165 -13.37 -26.22 -10.84
C GLY A 165 -13.59 -27.46 -9.97
N GLU A 166 -12.90 -27.56 -8.84
CA GLU A 166 -12.98 -28.66 -7.88
C GLU A 166 -12.89 -28.14 -6.45
N LYS A 167 -13.34 -28.93 -5.47
CA LYS A 167 -13.23 -28.57 -4.05
C LYS A 167 -11.75 -28.44 -3.66
N ALA A 168 -11.39 -27.30 -3.14
CA ALA A 168 -10.04 -27.00 -2.67
C ALA A 168 -10.07 -26.35 -1.30
N SER A 169 -9.03 -26.61 -0.49
CA SER A 169 -8.82 -25.97 0.81
C SER A 169 -7.52 -25.17 0.78
N CYS A 170 -7.51 -24.02 1.41
CA CYS A 170 -6.32 -23.24 1.67
C CYS A 170 -6.50 -22.45 2.97
N GLU A 171 -5.41 -22.15 3.63
CA GLU A 171 -5.37 -21.39 4.86
C GLU A 171 -4.15 -20.48 4.85
N LEU A 172 -4.33 -19.24 5.30
CA LEU A 172 -3.25 -18.31 5.62
C LEU A 172 -2.93 -18.45 7.10
N VAL A 173 -1.66 -18.60 7.42
CA VAL A 173 -1.12 -18.77 8.79
C VAL A 173 -0.26 -17.58 9.18
#